data_b89337ff39a378025e6c2d4dceed1448
#
_entry.id   b89337ff39a378025e6c2d4dceed1448
#
_cell.length_a   1.000
_cell.length_b   1.000
_cell.length_c   1.000
_cell.angle_alpha   90.00
_cell.angle_beta   90.00
_cell.angle_gamma   90.00
#
_symmetry.space_group_name_H-M   'P 1'
#
loop_
_entity.id
_entity.type
_entity.pdbx_description
1 polymer ?
#
loop_
_entity_poly.entity_id
_entity_poly.type
_entity_poly.pdbx_seq_one_letter_code
_entity_poly.pdbx_strand_id
1 'polypeptide(L)'
;ITGPNMAGKSTYMRQTALIVLMAQTGSFVPADSANICIVDRIFTRVGASDDLASGQSTFMVEMTEVANILRNATPKSLIILDEIGRGTSTFDGLSIAWAVVEYIANTKYLGAKTLFATHYHELTELEGTLDGVNNYCIAVKENGDDIVFLRKIVKGGADKSYGIQVAKLAGVPDVVLNRAKELVVDLSDADISQKAKDIAQYSKKLDKMNDKYRKVNDLEVKQMSLFDTVKDDDIVTDIMNLDISNMTPIDALNTLYKLQGKAKNRW
;
A
#
# COMPACT_ATOMS: atom_id res chain seq x y z
N ILE A 1 -1.42 11.08 -3.74
CA ILE A 1 -1.76 11.50 -5.11
C ILE A 1 -3.14 10.98 -5.43
N THR A 2 -4.10 11.89 -5.67
CA THR A 2 -5.49 11.56 -6.03
C THR A 2 -5.77 11.84 -7.51
N GLY A 3 -6.94 11.42 -7.98
CA GLY A 3 -7.39 11.63 -9.35
C GLY A 3 -7.93 10.37 -10.01
N PRO A 4 -8.52 10.50 -11.20
CA PRO A 4 -9.22 9.41 -11.87
C PRO A 4 -8.27 8.29 -12.31
N ASN A 5 -8.84 7.10 -12.54
CA ASN A 5 -8.14 6.02 -13.20
C ASN A 5 -7.76 6.42 -14.62
N MET A 6 -6.73 5.80 -15.19
CA MET A 6 -6.17 6.09 -16.51
C MET A 6 -5.53 7.49 -16.65
N ALA A 7 -5.56 8.34 -15.63
CA ALA A 7 -4.97 9.69 -15.68
C ALA A 7 -3.43 9.69 -15.59
N GLY A 8 -2.81 8.60 -15.17
CA GLY A 8 -1.35 8.43 -15.16
C GLY A 8 -0.70 8.48 -13.77
N LYS A 9 -1.45 8.33 -12.67
CA LYS A 9 -0.90 8.28 -11.28
C LYS A 9 0.21 7.24 -11.16
N SER A 10 -0.10 5.98 -11.43
CA SER A 10 0.83 4.85 -11.33
C SER A 10 2.05 5.03 -12.25
N THR A 11 1.86 5.57 -13.46
CA THR A 11 2.95 5.85 -14.40
C THR A 11 3.91 6.90 -13.84
N TYR A 12 3.39 7.98 -13.27
CA TYR A 12 4.20 9.02 -12.64
C TYR A 12 5.03 8.48 -11.47
N MET A 13 4.41 7.66 -10.60
CA MET A 13 5.11 7.09 -9.45
C MET A 13 6.20 6.10 -9.86
N ARG A 14 5.91 5.22 -10.83
CA ARG A 14 6.92 4.29 -11.38
C ARG A 14 8.07 5.04 -12.04
N GLN A 15 7.78 6.08 -12.82
CA GLN A 15 8.79 6.95 -13.42
C GLN A 15 9.71 7.56 -12.36
N THR A 16 9.15 8.06 -11.25
CA THR A 16 9.95 8.61 -10.16
C THR A 16 10.88 7.57 -9.55
N ALA A 17 10.39 6.36 -9.29
CA ALA A 17 11.23 5.26 -8.75
C ALA A 17 12.36 4.89 -9.73
N LEU A 18 12.06 4.81 -11.04
CA LEU A 18 13.07 4.51 -12.07
C LEU A 18 14.13 5.61 -12.18
N ILE A 19 13.73 6.89 -12.13
CA ILE A 19 14.67 8.02 -12.15
C ILE A 19 15.62 7.95 -10.95
N VAL A 20 15.11 7.68 -9.75
CA VAL A 20 15.94 7.53 -8.55
C VAL A 20 16.90 6.35 -8.69
N LEU A 21 16.44 5.21 -9.20
CA LEU A 21 17.28 4.03 -9.44
C LEU A 21 18.39 4.33 -10.46
N MET A 22 18.04 4.93 -11.61
CA MET A 22 19.01 5.31 -12.65
C MET A 22 20.06 6.26 -12.12
N ALA A 23 19.65 7.30 -11.39
CA ALA A 23 20.58 8.26 -10.81
C ALA A 23 21.56 7.60 -9.82
N GLN A 24 21.09 6.68 -8.98
CA GLN A 24 21.94 5.99 -8.01
C GLN A 24 22.91 4.97 -8.64
N THR A 25 22.59 4.46 -9.82
CA THR A 25 23.54 3.63 -10.60
C THR A 25 24.53 4.46 -11.44
N GLY A 26 24.48 5.79 -11.35
CA GLY A 26 25.34 6.70 -12.11
C GLY A 26 24.91 6.90 -13.56
N SER A 27 23.67 6.54 -13.92
CA SER A 27 23.13 6.76 -15.26
C SER A 27 22.58 8.18 -15.42
N PHE A 28 22.55 8.66 -16.67
CA PHE A 28 21.78 9.86 -17.01
C PHE A 28 20.29 9.61 -16.78
N VAL A 29 19.60 10.67 -16.36
CA VAL A 29 18.14 10.65 -16.13
C VAL A 29 17.45 11.57 -17.16
N PRO A 30 16.18 11.28 -17.51
CA PRO A 30 15.43 12.08 -18.48
C PRO A 30 14.91 13.39 -17.83
N ALA A 31 15.82 14.29 -17.49
CA ALA A 31 15.54 15.60 -16.89
C ALA A 31 16.64 16.60 -17.24
N ASP A 32 16.29 17.89 -17.30
CA ASP A 32 17.27 18.97 -17.49
C ASP A 32 18.21 19.10 -16.29
N SER A 33 17.70 18.84 -15.10
CA SER A 33 18.47 18.76 -13.86
C SER A 33 17.78 17.83 -12.86
N ALA A 34 18.56 17.22 -11.98
CA ALA A 34 18.03 16.36 -10.91
C ALA A 34 18.83 16.56 -9.62
N ASN A 35 18.12 16.73 -8.50
CA ASN A 35 18.68 16.71 -7.17
C ASN A 35 18.01 15.60 -6.37
N ILE A 36 18.68 14.46 -6.25
CA ILE A 36 18.14 13.24 -5.71
C ILE A 36 18.95 12.82 -4.48
N CYS A 37 18.28 12.66 -3.33
CA CYS A 37 18.93 12.10 -2.16
C CYS A 37 19.21 10.61 -2.35
N ILE A 38 20.26 10.11 -1.72
CA ILE A 38 20.58 8.68 -1.67
C ILE A 38 19.47 7.97 -0.89
N VAL A 39 18.92 6.90 -1.48
CA VAL A 39 17.98 6.01 -0.82
C VAL A 39 18.65 4.64 -0.63
N ASP A 40 18.36 3.98 0.49
CA ASP A 40 18.92 2.66 0.79
C ASP A 40 18.14 1.54 0.10
N ARG A 41 16.83 1.73 -0.10
CA ARG A 41 15.93 0.77 -0.76
C ARG A 41 14.81 1.50 -1.47
N ILE A 42 14.32 0.88 -2.54
CA ILE A 42 13.12 1.30 -3.25
C ILE A 42 12.10 0.17 -3.12
N PHE A 43 11.00 0.45 -2.46
CA PHE A 43 9.89 -0.47 -2.33
C PHE A 43 8.75 -0.03 -3.25
N THR A 44 8.16 -1.00 -3.95
CA THR A 44 7.02 -0.71 -4.83
C THR A 44 5.90 -1.72 -4.58
N ARG A 45 4.70 -1.22 -4.37
CA ARG A 45 3.47 -1.98 -4.45
C ARG A 45 2.57 -1.30 -5.46
N VAL A 46 2.54 -1.81 -6.69
CA VAL A 46 1.84 -1.20 -7.82
C VAL A 46 1.12 -2.28 -8.63
N GLY A 47 -0.20 -2.19 -8.66
CA GLY A 47 -1.07 -3.13 -9.38
C GLY A 47 -1.26 -4.47 -8.64
N ALA A 48 -2.37 -5.15 -8.92
CA ALA A 48 -2.56 -6.53 -8.53
C ALA A 48 -2.03 -7.42 -9.65
N SER A 49 -1.08 -8.31 -9.36
CA SER A 49 -0.89 -9.50 -10.16
C SER A 49 -1.73 -10.58 -9.51
N ASP A 50 -2.70 -11.13 -10.26
CA ASP A 50 -3.41 -12.31 -9.81
C ASP A 50 -2.41 -13.47 -9.79
N ASP A 51 -1.96 -13.85 -8.61
CA ASP A 51 -1.20 -15.09 -8.45
C ASP A 51 -2.19 -16.25 -8.32
N LEU A 52 -2.72 -16.65 -9.47
CA LEU A 52 -3.63 -17.80 -9.58
C LEU A 52 -3.00 -19.11 -9.13
N ALA A 53 -1.67 -19.18 -9.07
CA ALA A 53 -0.94 -20.40 -8.72
C ALA A 53 -0.90 -20.65 -7.21
N SER A 54 -0.93 -19.62 -6.38
CA SER A 54 -0.85 -19.74 -4.91
C SER A 54 -2.21 -19.93 -4.22
N GLY A 55 -3.34 -19.73 -4.94
CA GLY A 55 -4.69 -19.79 -4.36
C GLY A 55 -4.99 -18.70 -3.32
N GLN A 56 -4.10 -17.72 -3.15
CA GLN A 56 -4.31 -16.61 -2.23
C GLN A 56 -5.21 -15.54 -2.85
N SER A 57 -6.04 -14.88 -2.03
CA SER A 57 -6.79 -13.73 -2.51
C SER A 57 -5.85 -12.57 -2.85
N THR A 58 -6.18 -11.78 -3.87
CA THR A 58 -5.43 -10.57 -4.27
C THR A 58 -5.22 -9.61 -3.11
N PHE A 59 -6.18 -9.53 -2.19
CA PHE A 59 -6.08 -8.72 -0.99
C PHE A 59 -5.04 -9.27 0.00
N MET A 60 -4.95 -10.60 0.18
CA MET A 60 -3.93 -11.20 1.04
C MET A 60 -2.52 -10.97 0.51
N VAL A 61 -2.33 -11.11 -0.81
CA VAL A 61 -1.05 -10.80 -1.47
C VAL A 61 -0.68 -9.34 -1.23
N GLU A 62 -1.63 -8.41 -1.45
CA GLU A 62 -1.44 -6.99 -1.18
C GLU A 62 -1.01 -6.72 0.26
N MET A 63 -1.71 -7.28 1.23
CA MET A 63 -1.38 -7.08 2.66
C MET A 63 -0.02 -7.68 3.03
N THR A 64 0.36 -8.81 2.45
CA THR A 64 1.68 -9.42 2.66
C THR A 64 2.79 -8.52 2.12
N GLU A 65 2.62 -7.93 0.93
CA GLU A 65 3.59 -6.99 0.35
C GLU A 65 3.68 -5.71 1.19
N VAL A 66 2.54 -5.13 1.60
CA VAL A 66 2.52 -3.94 2.49
C VAL A 66 3.21 -4.26 3.82
N ALA A 67 2.92 -5.40 4.44
CA ALA A 67 3.57 -5.82 5.68
C ALA A 67 5.09 -5.97 5.52
N ASN A 68 5.55 -6.54 4.40
CA ASN A 68 6.98 -6.64 4.10
C ASN A 68 7.62 -5.25 3.96
N ILE A 69 6.97 -4.31 3.28
CA ILE A 69 7.45 -2.94 3.14
C ILE A 69 7.57 -2.27 4.51
N LEU A 70 6.50 -2.28 5.32
CA LEU A 70 6.47 -1.61 6.62
C LEU A 70 7.49 -2.16 7.61
N ARG A 71 7.81 -3.47 7.54
CA ARG A 71 8.82 -4.11 8.40
C ARG A 71 10.26 -3.82 7.98
N ASN A 72 10.53 -3.62 6.69
CA ASN A 72 11.88 -3.55 6.14
C ASN A 72 12.29 -2.15 5.66
N ALA A 73 11.36 -1.21 5.56
CA ALA A 73 11.65 0.16 5.17
C ALA A 73 12.36 0.92 6.30
N THR A 74 13.19 1.87 5.92
CA THR A 74 13.90 2.79 6.83
C THR A 74 13.54 4.25 6.50
N PRO A 75 13.88 5.23 7.33
CA PRO A 75 13.67 6.65 6.99
C PRO A 75 14.38 7.11 5.71
N LYS A 76 15.32 6.32 5.20
CA LYS A 76 16.04 6.59 3.94
C LYS A 76 15.46 5.87 2.74
N SER A 77 14.44 5.06 2.92
CA SER A 77 13.80 4.32 1.82
C SER A 77 12.89 5.22 0.99
N LEU A 78 12.72 4.85 -0.29
CA LEU A 78 11.66 5.38 -1.16
C LEU A 78 10.57 4.31 -1.28
N ILE A 79 9.34 4.69 -0.96
CA ILE A 79 8.19 3.80 -0.99
C ILE A 79 7.19 4.28 -2.03
N ILE A 80 6.72 3.37 -2.88
CA ILE A 80 5.69 3.60 -3.89
C ILE A 80 4.51 2.69 -3.58
N LEU A 81 3.38 3.26 -3.17
CA LEU A 81 2.14 2.53 -2.86
C LEU A 81 1.01 3.00 -3.77
N ASP A 82 0.41 2.07 -4.49
CA ASP A 82 -0.65 2.36 -5.45
C ASP A 82 -1.93 1.59 -5.09
N GLU A 83 -2.99 2.35 -4.80
CA GLU A 83 -4.35 1.87 -4.54
C GLU A 83 -4.45 0.82 -3.42
N ILE A 84 -3.79 1.05 -2.30
CA ILE A 84 -3.85 0.17 -1.12
C ILE A 84 -5.26 0.13 -0.53
N GLY A 85 -5.74 -1.06 -0.17
CA GLY A 85 -7.04 -1.29 0.45
C GLY A 85 -8.19 -1.50 -0.55
N ARG A 86 -7.90 -1.59 -1.87
CA ARG A 86 -8.95 -1.72 -2.90
C ARG A 86 -9.59 -3.13 -2.95
N GLY A 87 -8.89 -4.14 -2.45
CA GLY A 87 -9.30 -5.55 -2.52
C GLY A 87 -10.30 -6.00 -1.45
N THR A 88 -10.83 -5.07 -0.61
CA THR A 88 -11.76 -5.37 0.49
C THR A 88 -12.92 -4.39 0.53
N SER A 89 -13.73 -4.41 1.60
CA SER A 89 -14.83 -3.44 1.79
C SER A 89 -14.28 -2.01 1.83
N THR A 90 -15.08 -1.04 1.39
CA THR A 90 -14.64 0.38 1.31
C THR A 90 -14.15 0.89 2.67
N PHE A 91 -14.85 0.59 3.76
CA PHE A 91 -14.48 1.08 5.09
C PHE A 91 -13.21 0.41 5.63
N ASP A 92 -13.07 -0.90 5.45
CA ASP A 92 -11.86 -1.62 5.87
C ASP A 92 -10.65 -1.14 5.06
N GLY A 93 -10.81 -1.03 3.73
CA GLY A 93 -9.76 -0.55 2.84
C GLY A 93 -9.31 0.88 3.16
N LEU A 94 -10.25 1.79 3.37
CA LEU A 94 -9.96 3.17 3.79
C LEU A 94 -9.23 3.20 5.14
N SER A 95 -9.71 2.43 6.13
CA SER A 95 -9.11 2.40 7.47
C SER A 95 -7.67 1.89 7.44
N ILE A 96 -7.40 0.84 6.66
CA ILE A 96 -6.05 0.29 6.47
C ILE A 96 -5.16 1.31 5.75
N ALA A 97 -5.64 1.89 4.65
CA ALA A 97 -4.88 2.88 3.89
C ALA A 97 -4.52 4.10 4.75
N TRP A 98 -5.47 4.57 5.55
CA TRP A 98 -5.29 5.67 6.50
C TRP A 98 -4.19 5.35 7.53
N ALA A 99 -4.30 4.21 8.22
CA ALA A 99 -3.33 3.77 9.23
C ALA A 99 -1.93 3.57 8.63
N VAL A 100 -1.83 3.07 7.39
CA VAL A 100 -0.55 2.92 6.67
C VAL A 100 0.09 4.28 6.41
N VAL A 101 -0.70 5.29 5.97
CA VAL A 101 -0.17 6.65 5.76
C VAL A 101 0.29 7.27 7.07
N GLU A 102 -0.50 7.14 8.15
CA GLU A 102 -0.10 7.63 9.49
C GLU A 102 1.20 6.99 9.97
N TYR A 103 1.34 5.67 9.82
CA TYR A 103 2.55 4.94 10.22
C TYR A 103 3.78 5.41 9.44
N ILE A 104 3.65 5.56 8.13
CA ILE A 104 4.77 5.96 7.25
C ILE A 104 5.15 7.42 7.48
N ALA A 105 4.18 8.32 7.61
CA ALA A 105 4.44 9.75 7.81
C ALA A 105 5.06 10.07 9.17
N ASN A 106 4.77 9.26 10.18
CA ASN A 106 5.28 9.49 11.53
C ASN A 106 6.77 9.14 11.62
N THR A 107 7.60 10.16 11.86
CA THR A 107 9.06 10.01 11.98
C THR A 107 9.51 9.19 13.20
N LYS A 108 8.63 8.98 14.19
CA LYS A 108 8.90 8.10 15.33
C LYS A 108 8.79 6.63 14.96
N TYR A 109 7.97 6.29 13.94
CA TYR A 109 7.79 4.92 13.46
C TYR A 109 8.64 4.65 12.23
N LEU A 110 8.46 5.43 11.16
CA LEU A 110 9.19 5.22 9.92
C LEU A 110 9.75 6.52 9.32
N GLY A 111 8.93 7.49 8.94
CA GLY A 111 9.38 8.75 8.34
C GLY A 111 10.00 8.60 6.94
N ALA A 112 9.62 7.59 6.17
CA ALA A 112 10.17 7.32 4.85
C ALA A 112 9.58 8.23 3.77
N LYS A 113 10.35 8.51 2.71
CA LYS A 113 9.85 9.22 1.53
C LYS A 113 8.89 8.32 0.75
N THR A 114 7.65 8.78 0.59
CA THR A 114 6.60 7.94 0.02
C THR A 114 5.79 8.69 -1.03
N LEU A 115 5.49 8.01 -2.13
CA LEU A 115 4.43 8.38 -3.06
C LEU A 115 3.29 7.39 -2.87
N PHE A 116 2.13 7.90 -2.49
CA PHE A 116 0.93 7.11 -2.22
C PHE A 116 -0.19 7.55 -3.18
N ALA A 117 -0.60 6.69 -4.09
CA ALA A 117 -1.76 6.95 -4.94
C ALA A 117 -2.99 6.26 -4.38
N THR A 118 -4.11 6.95 -4.40
CA THR A 118 -5.36 6.45 -3.85
C THR A 118 -6.57 7.02 -4.59
N HIS A 119 -7.66 6.27 -4.54
CA HIS A 119 -9.00 6.73 -4.93
C HIS A 119 -9.84 7.17 -3.71
N TYR A 120 -9.32 7.00 -2.49
CA TYR A 120 -9.95 7.49 -1.27
C TYR A 120 -9.70 8.98 -1.12
N HIS A 121 -10.72 9.79 -1.41
CA HIS A 121 -10.64 11.26 -1.28
C HIS A 121 -10.49 11.69 0.18
N GLU A 122 -11.01 10.90 1.10
CA GLU A 122 -10.95 11.12 2.55
C GLU A 122 -9.51 11.24 3.07
N LEU A 123 -8.56 10.57 2.42
CA LEU A 123 -7.13 10.66 2.78
C LEU A 123 -6.53 12.05 2.52
N THR A 124 -7.19 12.91 1.74
CA THR A 124 -6.74 14.29 1.55
C THR A 124 -6.85 15.12 2.82
N GLU A 125 -7.70 14.75 3.77
CA GLU A 125 -7.84 15.41 5.07
C GLU A 125 -6.60 15.24 5.96
N LEU A 126 -5.67 14.32 5.59
CA LEU A 126 -4.42 14.15 6.32
C LEU A 126 -3.43 15.31 6.11
N GLU A 127 -3.53 16.07 5.00
CA GLU A 127 -2.76 17.31 4.83
C GLU A 127 -3.19 18.33 5.88
N GLY A 128 -2.22 18.93 6.56
CA GLY A 128 -2.47 19.86 7.67
C GLY A 128 -2.81 19.19 9.00
N THR A 129 -3.08 17.87 9.01
CA THR A 129 -3.27 17.08 10.22
C THR A 129 -2.00 16.34 10.59
N LEU A 130 -1.33 15.76 9.62
CA LEU A 130 -0.04 15.07 9.78
C LEU A 130 1.07 15.90 9.15
N ASP A 131 2.15 16.10 9.89
CA ASP A 131 3.36 16.74 9.37
C ASP A 131 3.98 15.86 8.27
N GLY A 132 4.41 16.51 7.17
CA GLY A 132 5.06 15.82 6.05
C GLY A 132 4.10 15.21 5.02
N VAL A 133 2.79 15.25 5.22
CA VAL A 133 1.80 14.84 4.22
C VAL A 133 1.43 16.03 3.34
N ASN A 134 1.49 15.83 2.02
CA ASN A 134 1.12 16.81 1.02
C ASN A 134 0.23 16.18 -0.03
N ASN A 135 -0.85 16.87 -0.40
CA ASN A 135 -1.77 16.41 -1.42
C ASN A 135 -1.37 16.90 -2.81
N TYR A 136 -1.47 15.99 -3.74
CA TYR A 136 -1.32 16.25 -5.17
C TYR A 136 -2.42 15.55 -5.94
N CYS A 137 -2.79 16.09 -7.08
CA CYS A 137 -3.73 15.44 -7.98
C CYS A 137 -3.27 15.51 -9.44
N ILE A 138 -3.83 14.63 -10.25
CA ILE A 138 -3.67 14.72 -11.71
C ILE A 138 -4.60 15.80 -12.22
N ALA A 139 -4.04 16.76 -12.95
CA ALA A 139 -4.80 17.83 -13.58
C ALA A 139 -5.72 17.27 -14.66
N VAL A 140 -7.00 17.62 -14.56
CA VAL A 140 -8.05 17.27 -15.51
C VAL A 140 -8.64 18.56 -16.07
N LYS A 141 -8.88 18.63 -17.38
CA LYS A 141 -9.63 19.69 -18.00
C LYS A 141 -11.02 19.18 -18.34
N GLU A 142 -12.04 19.80 -17.74
CA GLU A 142 -13.43 19.54 -18.06
C GLU A 142 -13.84 20.32 -19.32
N ASN A 143 -14.55 19.68 -20.22
CA ASN A 143 -15.11 20.29 -21.43
C ASN A 143 -16.57 19.82 -21.57
N GLY A 144 -17.49 20.42 -20.81
CA GLY A 144 -18.86 19.95 -20.67
C GLY A 144 -18.87 18.58 -19.97
N ASP A 145 -19.52 17.59 -20.62
CA ASP A 145 -19.59 16.21 -20.12
C ASP A 145 -18.33 15.37 -20.41
N ASP A 146 -17.35 15.92 -21.15
CA ASP A 146 -16.12 15.24 -21.52
C ASP A 146 -14.95 15.70 -20.67
N ILE A 147 -13.97 14.81 -20.47
CA ILE A 147 -12.78 15.08 -19.69
C ILE A 147 -11.52 14.83 -20.53
N VAL A 148 -10.53 15.70 -20.34
CA VAL A 148 -9.19 15.54 -20.91
C VAL A 148 -8.18 15.43 -19.78
N PHE A 149 -7.46 14.31 -19.73
CA PHE A 149 -6.36 14.13 -18.78
C PHE A 149 -5.12 14.88 -19.24
N LEU A 150 -4.71 15.90 -18.46
CA LEU A 150 -3.53 16.68 -18.81
C LEU A 150 -2.22 15.97 -18.46
N ARG A 151 -2.27 14.85 -17.72
CA ARG A 151 -1.11 14.06 -17.29
C ARG A 151 -0.05 14.89 -16.56
N LYS A 152 -0.49 15.89 -15.82
CA LYS A 152 0.35 16.78 -14.99
C LYS A 152 -0.07 16.62 -13.54
N ILE A 153 0.92 16.51 -12.66
CA ILE A 153 0.72 16.54 -11.21
C ILE A 153 0.67 18.01 -10.78
N VAL A 154 -0.37 18.35 -10.03
CA VAL A 154 -0.56 19.69 -9.45
C VAL A 154 -0.82 19.56 -7.95
N LYS A 155 -0.52 20.60 -7.18
CA LYS A 155 -0.77 20.63 -5.73
C LYS A 155 -2.26 20.68 -5.45
N GLY A 156 -2.71 19.94 -4.42
CA GLY A 156 -4.10 19.85 -3.97
C GLY A 156 -4.68 18.47 -4.12
N GLY A 157 -5.83 18.21 -3.50
CA GLY A 157 -6.63 16.99 -3.65
C GLY A 157 -7.54 17.06 -4.88
N ALA A 158 -7.97 15.92 -5.41
CA ALA A 158 -9.05 15.88 -6.38
C ALA A 158 -10.39 15.86 -5.63
N ASP A 159 -11.21 16.86 -5.85
CA ASP A 159 -12.52 17.01 -5.18
C ASP A 159 -13.62 16.17 -5.83
N LYS A 160 -13.38 15.67 -7.03
CA LYS A 160 -14.37 14.94 -7.82
C LYS A 160 -13.87 13.57 -8.25
N SER A 161 -14.75 12.58 -8.22
CA SER A 161 -14.53 11.31 -8.90
C SER A 161 -15.00 11.42 -10.36
N TYR A 162 -14.22 10.84 -11.28
CA TYR A 162 -14.54 10.86 -12.71
C TYR A 162 -14.89 9.47 -13.23
N GLY A 163 -15.34 8.56 -12.36
CA GLY A 163 -15.65 7.18 -12.72
C GLY A 163 -16.70 7.05 -13.83
N ILE A 164 -17.76 7.87 -13.77
CA ILE A 164 -18.83 7.86 -14.77
C ILE A 164 -18.32 8.38 -16.12
N GLN A 165 -17.48 9.42 -16.13
CA GLN A 165 -16.88 9.95 -17.36
C GLN A 165 -15.92 8.92 -17.99
N VAL A 166 -15.14 8.21 -17.18
CA VAL A 166 -14.29 7.11 -17.66
C VAL A 166 -15.13 5.96 -18.23
N ALA A 167 -16.25 5.61 -17.58
CA ALA A 167 -17.18 4.61 -18.09
C ALA A 167 -17.79 5.03 -19.44
N LYS A 168 -18.11 6.33 -19.60
CA LYS A 168 -18.56 6.89 -20.89
C LYS A 168 -17.50 6.72 -21.98
N LEU A 169 -16.24 7.07 -21.67
CA LEU A 169 -15.10 6.89 -22.60
C LEU A 169 -14.86 5.42 -22.98
N ALA A 170 -15.18 4.50 -22.07
CA ALA A 170 -15.10 3.06 -22.32
C ALA A 170 -16.29 2.50 -23.14
N GLY A 171 -17.28 3.32 -23.45
CA GLY A 171 -18.44 2.92 -24.27
C GLY A 171 -19.58 2.25 -23.48
N VAL A 172 -19.66 2.46 -22.17
CA VAL A 172 -20.82 2.01 -21.38
C VAL A 172 -22.08 2.69 -21.88
N PRO A 173 -23.24 1.97 -22.07
CA PRO A 173 -24.47 2.53 -22.61
C PRO A 173 -25.00 3.71 -21.82
N ASP A 174 -25.54 4.73 -22.49
CA ASP A 174 -26.03 5.97 -21.90
C ASP A 174 -27.11 5.75 -20.82
N VAL A 175 -27.97 4.74 -20.99
CA VAL A 175 -28.99 4.38 -20.00
C VAL A 175 -28.36 4.04 -18.64
N VAL A 176 -27.26 3.31 -18.64
CA VAL A 176 -26.49 2.94 -17.43
C VAL A 176 -25.82 4.17 -16.84
N LEU A 177 -25.19 4.99 -17.70
CA LEU A 177 -24.49 6.21 -17.27
C LEU A 177 -25.43 7.23 -16.63
N ASN A 178 -26.61 7.43 -17.22
CA ASN A 178 -27.63 8.34 -16.68
C ASN A 178 -28.12 7.85 -15.31
N ARG A 179 -28.41 6.56 -15.17
CA ARG A 179 -28.79 6.00 -13.88
C ARG A 179 -27.69 6.10 -12.83
N ALA A 180 -26.42 5.89 -13.23
CA ALA A 180 -25.28 6.04 -12.34
C ALA A 180 -25.14 7.50 -11.85
N LYS A 181 -25.38 8.51 -12.71
CA LYS A 181 -25.35 9.93 -12.31
C LYS A 181 -26.41 10.24 -11.25
N GLU A 182 -27.63 9.71 -11.39
CA GLU A 182 -28.70 9.87 -10.38
C GLU A 182 -28.26 9.25 -9.04
N LEU A 183 -27.78 8.00 -9.06
CA LEU A 183 -27.38 7.27 -7.86
C LEU A 183 -26.20 7.92 -7.14
N VAL A 184 -25.26 8.53 -7.85
CA VAL A 184 -24.13 9.25 -7.20
C VAL A 184 -24.63 10.43 -6.37
N VAL A 185 -25.65 11.15 -6.83
CA VAL A 185 -26.25 12.25 -6.04
C VAL A 185 -26.85 11.71 -4.75
N ASP A 186 -27.67 10.66 -4.83
CA ASP A 186 -28.31 10.04 -3.67
C ASP A 186 -27.29 9.46 -2.65
N LEU A 187 -26.18 8.91 -3.15
CA LEU A 187 -25.13 8.30 -2.31
C LEU A 187 -24.13 9.31 -1.74
N SER A 188 -23.95 10.47 -2.38
CA SER A 188 -23.00 11.51 -1.94
C SER A 188 -23.47 12.27 -0.70
N ASP A 189 -24.77 12.27 -0.41
CA ASP A 189 -25.35 12.90 0.77
C ASP A 189 -25.09 12.13 2.07
N ALA A 190 -24.48 10.94 1.99
CA ALA A 190 -24.13 10.16 3.16
C ALA A 190 -22.80 10.65 3.78
N ASP A 191 -22.88 11.19 4.93
CA ASP A 191 -22.01 11.73 6.01
C ASP A 191 -20.55 11.18 6.18
N ILE A 192 -19.90 10.70 5.11
CA ILE A 192 -18.54 10.08 5.16
C ILE A 192 -17.46 11.15 5.32
N SER A 193 -17.60 12.28 4.63
CA SER A 193 -16.63 13.37 4.65
C SER A 193 -16.52 14.04 6.03
N GLN A 194 -17.63 14.19 6.75
CA GLN A 194 -17.60 14.78 8.10
C GLN A 194 -16.91 13.84 9.09
N LYS A 195 -17.18 12.53 9.03
CA LYS A 195 -16.51 11.54 9.89
C LYS A 195 -15.02 11.47 9.65
N ALA A 196 -14.57 11.61 8.40
CA ALA A 196 -13.14 11.64 8.07
C ALA A 196 -12.44 12.84 8.72
N LYS A 197 -13.05 14.03 8.71
CA LYS A 197 -12.54 15.24 9.41
C LYS A 197 -12.45 15.04 10.91
N ASP A 198 -13.46 14.44 11.53
CA ASP A 198 -13.49 14.17 12.96
C ASP A 198 -12.40 13.19 13.38
N ILE A 199 -12.15 12.12 12.58
CA ILE A 199 -11.08 11.15 12.80
C ILE A 199 -9.71 11.84 12.68
N ALA A 200 -9.50 12.65 11.65
CA ALA A 200 -8.23 13.38 11.46
C ALA A 200 -7.91 14.31 12.64
N GLN A 201 -8.91 14.99 13.21
CA GLN A 201 -8.73 15.81 14.40
C GLN A 201 -8.43 14.98 15.66
N TYR A 202 -8.98 13.77 15.76
CA TYR A 202 -8.76 12.87 16.89
C TYR A 202 -7.35 12.29 16.91
N SER A 203 -6.81 11.92 15.76
CA SER A 203 -5.42 11.43 15.59
C SER A 203 -4.40 12.46 16.09
N LYS A 204 -4.61 13.74 15.82
CA LYS A 204 -3.78 14.85 16.32
C LYS A 204 -3.81 15.00 17.86
N LYS A 205 -4.91 14.59 18.50
CA LYS A 205 -5.04 14.57 19.97
C LYS A 205 -4.32 13.37 20.59
N LEU A 206 -4.36 12.21 19.97
CA LEU A 206 -3.71 10.98 20.44
C LEU A 206 -2.18 11.09 20.43
N ASP A 207 -1.58 11.69 19.42
CA ASP A 207 -0.13 11.93 19.38
C ASP A 207 0.37 12.79 20.55
N LYS A 208 -0.43 13.79 20.97
CA LYS A 208 -0.12 14.61 22.15
C LYS A 208 -0.33 13.87 23.49
N MET A 209 -1.23 12.88 23.54
CA MET A 209 -1.49 12.08 24.75
C MET A 209 -0.50 10.93 24.91
N ASN A 210 -0.05 10.30 23.82
CA ASN A 210 0.91 9.19 23.86
C ASN A 210 2.30 9.59 24.35
N ASP A 211 2.72 10.85 24.23
CA ASP A 211 3.94 11.36 24.86
C ASP A 211 3.87 11.28 26.40
N LYS A 212 2.67 11.22 26.98
CA LYS A 212 2.44 11.15 28.43
C LYS A 212 2.44 9.70 28.98
N TYR A 213 2.15 8.71 28.12
CA TYR A 213 2.07 7.28 28.48
C TYR A 213 3.34 6.48 28.20
N ARG A 214 4.33 7.04 27.49
CA ARG A 214 5.61 6.39 27.16
C ARG A 214 6.54 6.13 28.34
N LYS A 215 6.20 6.60 29.57
CA LYS A 215 7.01 6.37 30.79
C LYS A 215 6.67 5.08 31.56
N VAL A 216 5.78 4.21 31.08
CA VAL A 216 5.27 3.09 31.89
C VAL A 216 5.35 1.70 31.24
N ASN A 217 5.79 1.51 30.02
CA ASN A 217 5.83 0.15 29.43
C ASN A 217 7.11 -0.16 28.66
N ASP A 218 8.23 -0.34 29.39
CA ASP A 218 9.29 -1.30 29.04
C ASP A 218 8.86 -2.74 29.43
N LEU A 219 7.65 -3.14 29.07
CA LEU A 219 7.24 -4.51 29.10
C LEU A 219 7.24 -5.00 27.64
N GLU A 220 8.17 -5.90 27.34
CA GLU A 220 8.22 -6.68 26.11
C GLU A 220 6.81 -7.18 25.75
N VAL A 221 6.13 -6.47 24.87
CA VAL A 221 5.00 -7.02 24.14
C VAL A 221 5.61 -8.01 23.15
N LYS A 222 5.71 -9.27 23.53
CA LYS A 222 5.87 -10.37 22.58
C LYS A 222 4.69 -10.26 21.63
N GLN A 223 4.96 -9.70 20.47
CA GLN A 223 4.02 -9.66 19.36
C GLN A 223 3.76 -11.12 18.98
N MET A 224 2.64 -11.67 19.41
CA MET A 224 2.17 -12.97 18.92
C MET A 224 1.87 -12.76 17.44
N SER A 225 2.80 -13.18 16.59
CA SER A 225 2.58 -13.29 15.15
C SER A 225 1.41 -14.27 14.94
N LEU A 226 0.43 -13.90 14.14
CA LEU A 226 -0.67 -14.80 13.75
C LEU A 226 -0.14 -16.04 13.01
N PHE A 227 1.13 -16.06 12.65
CA PHE A 227 1.86 -17.14 11.98
C PHE A 227 2.74 -17.97 12.95
N ASP A 228 2.80 -17.65 14.24
CA ASP A 228 3.54 -18.45 15.25
C ASP A 228 2.82 -19.74 15.66
N THR A 229 1.71 -20.08 15.00
CA THR A 229 1.00 -21.34 15.25
C THR A 229 1.39 -22.47 14.30
N VAL A 230 2.25 -22.24 13.34
CA VAL A 230 2.86 -23.31 12.56
C VAL A 230 4.20 -23.64 13.21
N LYS A 231 4.27 -24.76 13.93
CA LYS A 231 5.51 -25.33 14.45
C LYS A 231 6.37 -25.83 13.26
N ASP A 232 6.93 -24.90 12.49
CA ASP A 232 7.93 -25.23 11.47
C ASP A 232 9.28 -25.63 12.08
N ASP A 233 9.43 -25.43 13.37
CA ASP A 233 10.69 -25.57 14.06
C ASP A 233 11.17 -27.03 14.16
N ASP A 234 10.27 -28.00 14.25
CA ASP A 234 10.64 -29.41 14.39
C ASP A 234 11.14 -30.05 13.07
N ILE A 235 10.55 -29.72 11.90
CA ILE A 235 11.04 -30.23 10.61
C ILE A 235 12.36 -29.58 10.23
N VAL A 236 12.47 -28.26 10.42
CA VAL A 236 13.71 -27.53 10.17
C VAL A 236 14.82 -28.03 11.11
N THR A 237 14.49 -28.20 12.39
CA THR A 237 15.43 -28.73 13.39
C THR A 237 15.85 -30.17 13.04
N ASP A 238 14.93 -31.02 12.63
CA ASP A 238 15.23 -32.39 12.17
C ASP A 238 16.19 -32.38 10.96
N ILE A 239 15.94 -31.48 9.99
CA ILE A 239 16.82 -31.34 8.81
C ILE A 239 18.22 -30.85 9.19
N MET A 240 18.30 -29.85 10.08
CA MET A 240 19.57 -29.27 10.52
C MET A 240 20.44 -30.24 11.33
N ASN A 241 19.80 -31.21 12.03
CA ASN A 241 20.50 -32.21 12.83
C ASN A 241 20.85 -33.49 12.06
N LEU A 242 20.58 -33.56 10.74
CA LEU A 242 20.96 -34.72 9.92
C LEU A 242 22.47 -34.76 9.65
N ASP A 243 23.09 -35.85 10.04
CA ASP A 243 24.48 -36.16 9.65
C ASP A 243 24.54 -36.79 8.26
N ILE A 244 24.37 -35.97 7.23
CA ILE A 244 24.30 -36.39 5.83
C ILE A 244 25.58 -37.14 5.39
N SER A 245 26.72 -36.81 5.99
CA SER A 245 28.00 -37.38 5.59
C SER A 245 28.16 -38.85 5.98
N ASN A 246 27.42 -39.29 6.99
CA ASN A 246 27.47 -40.68 7.51
C ASN A 246 26.22 -41.49 7.20
N MET A 247 25.28 -40.98 6.39
CA MET A 247 24.05 -41.68 6.01
C MET A 247 24.24 -42.53 4.77
N THR A 248 23.67 -43.77 4.81
CA THR A 248 23.58 -44.55 3.58
C THR A 248 22.47 -44.01 2.67
N PRO A 249 22.51 -44.28 1.34
CA PRO A 249 21.45 -43.86 0.42
C PRO A 249 20.02 -44.31 0.85
N ILE A 250 19.92 -45.46 1.48
CA ILE A 250 18.65 -45.99 1.98
C ILE A 250 18.16 -45.21 3.20
N ASP A 251 19.09 -44.86 4.12
CA ASP A 251 18.74 -44.06 5.30
C ASP A 251 18.33 -42.66 4.92
N ALA A 252 19.00 -42.06 3.93
CA ALA A 252 18.63 -40.77 3.38
C ALA A 252 17.22 -40.76 2.78
N LEU A 253 16.88 -41.80 2.00
CA LEU A 253 15.53 -41.95 1.42
C LEU A 253 14.46 -42.15 2.49
N ASN A 254 14.72 -42.98 3.49
CA ASN A 254 13.80 -43.20 4.60
C ASN A 254 13.58 -41.94 5.44
N THR A 255 14.62 -41.16 5.64
CA THR A 255 14.54 -39.89 6.38
C THR A 255 13.74 -38.84 5.61
N LEU A 256 13.96 -38.70 4.29
CA LEU A 256 13.16 -37.84 3.42
C LEU A 256 11.68 -38.26 3.44
N TYR A 257 11.38 -39.57 3.44
CA TYR A 257 10.00 -40.06 3.51
C TYR A 257 9.34 -39.71 4.85
N LYS A 258 10.07 -39.77 5.96
CA LYS A 258 9.60 -39.36 7.28
C LYS A 258 9.32 -37.87 7.36
N LEU A 259 10.23 -37.05 6.83
CA LEU A 259 10.09 -35.58 6.80
C LEU A 259 8.89 -35.18 5.91
N GLN A 260 8.73 -35.82 4.75
CA GLN A 260 7.58 -35.61 3.88
C GLN A 260 6.27 -35.99 4.56
N GLY A 261 6.25 -37.10 5.31
CA GLY A 261 5.08 -37.52 6.10
C GLY A 261 4.72 -36.51 7.19
N LYS A 262 5.72 -35.99 7.91
CA LYS A 262 5.52 -34.91 8.89
C LYS A 262 4.97 -33.63 8.22
N ALA A 263 5.46 -33.27 7.05
CA ALA A 263 4.99 -32.10 6.31
C ALA A 263 3.54 -32.28 5.81
N LYS A 264 3.17 -33.45 5.29
CA LYS A 264 1.81 -33.76 4.79
C LYS A 264 0.75 -33.84 5.89
N ASN A 265 1.11 -34.22 7.11
CA ASN A 265 0.17 -34.34 8.23
C ASN A 265 -0.08 -33.03 8.97
N ARG A 266 0.44 -31.91 8.45
CA ARG A 266 0.27 -30.55 9.00
C ARG A 266 -0.84 -29.74 8.34
N TRP A 267 -1.41 -30.26 7.24
CA TRP A 267 -2.50 -29.63 6.47
C TRP A 267 -3.76 -30.46 6.50
#